data_d389cd5f3a8d0c6fb4236893cb8cd274
#
_entry.id   d389cd5f3a8d0c6fb4236893cb8cd274
#
_cell.length_a   1.000
_cell.length_b   1.000
_cell.length_c   1.000
_cell.angle_alpha   90.00
_cell.angle_beta   90.00
_cell.angle_gamma   90.00
#
_symmetry.space_group_name_H-M   'P 1'
#
loop_
_entity.id
_entity.type
_entity.pdbx_description
1 polymer ?
#
loop_
_entity_poly.entity_id
_entity_poly.type
_entity_poly.pdbx_seq_one_letter_code
_entity_poly.pdbx_strand_id
1 'polypeptide(L)'
;FDETRGDWKKMSKEQLIAELKRFDSEVKTSVIYEDKPAKSEAHPTMKPVRLFERLIMNSSKAEDVVLDPFGGSGTTIIAAAKTNRIARVMELDPHYCDVIRKRWTAWAKENGKEVGSGGLQ
;
A
#
# COMPACT_ATOMS: atom_id res chain seq x y z
N PHE A 1 32.25 12.93 0.21
CA PHE A 1 31.28 13.31 1.25
C PHE A 1 31.02 14.79 1.09
N ASP A 2 29.85 15.16 0.67
CA ASP A 2 29.48 16.56 0.45
C ASP A 2 29.16 17.21 1.80
N GLU A 3 30.04 18.09 2.28
CA GLU A 3 29.87 18.84 3.53
C GLU A 3 28.69 19.81 3.48
N THR A 4 28.04 19.99 2.32
CA THR A 4 26.87 20.86 2.13
C THR A 4 25.54 20.22 2.56
N ARG A 5 25.54 18.93 2.91
CA ARG A 5 24.35 18.28 3.46
C ARG A 5 24.14 18.74 4.91
N GLY A 6 23.10 19.50 5.09
CA GLY A 6 22.71 20.07 6.37
C GLY A 6 22.78 19.09 7.54
N ASP A 7 23.02 19.63 8.71
CA ASP A 7 23.20 18.87 9.96
C ASP A 7 21.90 18.15 10.33
N TRP A 8 21.71 16.93 9.78
CA TRP A 8 20.55 16.08 9.99
C TRP A 8 20.23 15.80 11.47
N LYS A 9 21.23 15.94 12.36
CA LYS A 9 21.05 15.78 13.82
C LYS A 9 20.24 16.89 14.46
N LYS A 10 20.13 18.05 13.79
CA LYS A 10 19.38 19.21 14.26
C LYS A 10 18.01 19.33 13.60
N MET A 11 17.69 18.48 12.64
CA MET A 11 16.41 18.52 11.93
C MET A 11 15.31 17.90 12.75
N SER A 12 14.11 18.50 12.70
CA SER A 12 12.92 17.86 13.24
C SER A 12 12.54 16.61 12.46
N LYS A 13 11.71 15.75 13.05
CA LYS A 13 11.22 14.55 12.39
C LYS A 13 10.51 14.86 11.06
N GLU A 14 9.71 15.93 11.03
CA GLU A 14 8.98 16.41 9.87
C GLU A 14 9.93 16.91 8.77
N GLN A 15 10.97 17.64 9.14
CA GLN A 15 12.01 18.10 8.22
C GLN A 15 12.81 16.94 7.64
N LEU A 16 13.16 15.94 8.45
CA LEU A 16 13.83 14.73 7.99
C LEU A 16 12.98 13.96 6.98
N ILE A 17 11.68 13.79 7.26
CA ILE A 17 10.75 13.12 6.35
C ILE A 17 10.62 13.87 5.04
N ALA A 18 10.53 15.20 5.07
CA ALA A 18 10.44 16.03 3.87
C ALA A 18 11.73 15.91 3.02
N GLU A 19 12.90 15.96 3.65
CA GLU A 19 14.18 15.83 2.96
C GLU A 19 14.37 14.44 2.36
N LEU A 20 13.99 13.39 3.08
CA LEU A 20 14.02 12.03 2.59
C LEU A 20 13.07 11.81 1.40
N LYS A 21 11.86 12.40 1.43
CA LYS A 21 10.93 12.34 0.31
C LYS A 21 11.48 13.06 -0.92
N ARG A 22 12.15 14.21 -0.73
CA ARG A 22 12.83 14.92 -1.81
C ARG A 22 13.94 14.09 -2.41
N PHE A 23 14.79 13.51 -1.57
CA PHE A 23 15.90 12.65 -1.99
C PHE A 23 15.42 11.41 -2.76
N ASP A 24 14.33 10.77 -2.30
CA ASP A 24 13.74 9.60 -2.95
C ASP A 24 13.13 9.95 -4.33
N SER A 25 12.71 11.21 -4.54
CA SER A 25 12.25 11.67 -5.86
C SER A 25 13.40 11.90 -6.84
N GLU A 26 14.57 12.25 -6.35
CA GLU A 26 15.76 12.53 -7.15
C GLU A 26 16.63 11.28 -7.39
N VAL A 27 16.66 10.36 -6.44
CA VAL A 27 17.44 9.13 -6.49
C VAL A 27 16.53 7.92 -6.35
N LYS A 28 16.53 7.02 -7.34
CA LYS A 28 15.83 5.74 -7.24
C LYS A 28 16.51 4.88 -6.16
N THR A 29 15.99 4.94 -4.94
CA THR A 29 16.49 4.14 -3.82
C THR A 29 15.61 2.93 -3.58
N SER A 30 16.16 1.90 -2.93
CA SER A 30 15.40 0.75 -2.43
C SER A 30 14.65 1.04 -1.12
N VAL A 31 14.86 2.21 -0.53
CA VAL A 31 14.19 2.63 0.71
C VAL A 31 12.95 3.44 0.38
N ILE A 32 11.80 3.00 0.89
CA ILE A 32 10.50 3.65 0.70
C ILE A 32 10.02 4.17 2.04
N TYR A 33 9.67 5.46 2.06
CA TYR A 33 9.12 6.13 3.24
C TYR A 33 7.62 6.35 3.04
N GLU A 34 6.82 5.72 3.88
CA GLU A 34 5.37 5.92 3.91
C GLU A 34 4.90 6.03 5.37
N ASP A 35 4.01 6.97 5.61
CA ASP A 35 3.43 7.15 6.93
C ASP A 35 2.53 5.97 7.29
N LYS A 36 2.67 5.48 8.52
CA LYS A 36 1.77 4.45 9.04
C LYS A 36 0.36 5.02 9.11
N PRO A 37 -0.67 4.30 8.63
CA PRO A 37 -2.05 4.73 8.79
C PRO A 37 -2.38 5.01 10.26
N ALA A 38 -3.17 6.04 10.52
CA ALA A 38 -3.76 6.25 11.83
C ALA A 38 -4.46 4.96 12.29
N LYS A 39 -4.47 4.71 13.60
CA LYS A 39 -5.01 3.47 14.21
C LYS A 39 -6.25 2.96 13.48
N SER A 40 -6.13 1.77 12.90
CA SER A 40 -7.25 1.06 12.33
C SER A 40 -7.75 0.01 13.33
N GLU A 41 -9.01 0.07 13.68
CA GLU A 41 -9.66 -0.98 14.48
C GLU A 41 -9.71 -2.32 13.73
N ALA A 42 -9.56 -2.28 12.40
CA ALA A 42 -9.70 -3.46 11.54
C ALA A 42 -8.49 -4.41 11.59
N HIS A 43 -7.27 -3.89 11.83
CA HIS A 43 -6.08 -4.72 11.90
C HIS A 43 -4.90 -3.97 12.56
N PRO A 44 -4.27 -4.53 13.61
CA PRO A 44 -3.18 -3.86 14.34
C PRO A 44 -1.91 -3.65 13.49
N THR A 45 -1.75 -4.40 12.40
CA THR A 45 -0.57 -4.37 11.51
C THR A 45 -0.91 -3.97 10.08
N MET A 46 -1.98 -3.20 9.87
CA MET A 46 -2.38 -2.77 8.53
C MET A 46 -1.27 -1.95 7.86
N LYS A 47 -0.93 -2.34 6.63
CA LYS A 47 0.06 -1.65 5.81
C LYS A 47 -0.56 -0.49 5.04
N PRO A 48 0.19 0.61 4.80
CA PRO A 48 -0.28 1.71 3.97
C PRO A 48 -0.57 1.25 2.54
N VAL A 49 -1.72 1.62 1.98
CA VAL A 49 -2.08 1.28 0.60
C VAL A 49 -1.07 1.88 -0.39
N ARG A 50 -0.64 3.12 -0.17
CA ARG A 50 0.35 3.81 -1.03
C ARG A 50 1.69 3.08 -1.14
N LEU A 51 2.12 2.42 -0.08
CA LEU A 51 3.32 1.58 -0.11
C LEU A 51 3.16 0.44 -1.13
N PHE A 52 2.03 -0.25 -1.09
CA PHE A 52 1.73 -1.35 -2.00
C PHE A 52 1.50 -0.86 -3.43
N GLU A 53 0.83 0.28 -3.64
CA GLU A 53 0.71 0.92 -4.96
C GLU A 53 2.09 1.13 -5.60
N ARG A 54 3.03 1.67 -4.84
CA ARG A 54 4.39 1.94 -5.31
C ARG A 54 5.15 0.66 -5.68
N LEU A 55 5.09 -0.36 -4.81
CA LEU A 55 5.72 -1.66 -5.08
C LEU A 55 5.14 -2.35 -6.31
N ILE A 56 3.80 -2.33 -6.45
CA ILE A 56 3.10 -2.91 -7.59
C ILE A 56 3.48 -2.19 -8.88
N MET A 57 3.48 -0.87 -8.91
CA MET A 57 3.83 -0.08 -10.09
C MET A 57 5.30 -0.25 -10.50
N ASN A 58 6.20 -0.47 -9.55
CA ASN A 58 7.62 -0.69 -9.85
C ASN A 58 7.89 -2.03 -10.56
N SER A 59 7.04 -3.03 -10.34
CA SER A 59 7.31 -4.42 -10.76
C SER A 59 6.27 -4.99 -11.72
N SER A 60 5.29 -4.21 -12.13
CA SER A 60 4.21 -4.65 -13.01
C SER A 60 3.72 -3.54 -13.93
N LYS A 61 2.94 -3.92 -14.93
CA LYS A 61 2.22 -3.02 -15.83
C LYS A 61 0.72 -3.02 -15.51
N ALA A 62 -0.02 -2.05 -16.04
CA ALA A 62 -1.47 -2.07 -15.99
C ALA A 62 -2.00 -3.40 -16.55
N GLU A 63 -3.08 -3.90 -15.94
CA GLU A 63 -3.74 -5.17 -16.27
C GLU A 63 -2.98 -6.46 -15.91
N ASP A 64 -1.75 -6.34 -15.40
CA ASP A 64 -1.03 -7.50 -14.88
C ASP A 64 -1.70 -8.08 -13.62
N VAL A 65 -1.46 -9.37 -13.40
CA VAL A 65 -1.93 -10.08 -12.21
C VAL A 65 -0.91 -9.93 -11.08
N VAL A 66 -1.37 -9.48 -9.93
CA VAL A 66 -0.59 -9.38 -8.68
C VAL A 66 -1.05 -10.50 -7.74
N LEU A 67 -0.14 -11.39 -7.37
CA LEU A 67 -0.39 -12.48 -6.44
C LEU A 67 0.09 -12.09 -5.03
N ASP A 68 -0.79 -12.23 -4.04
CA ASP A 68 -0.47 -12.09 -2.62
C ASP A 68 -0.99 -13.29 -1.85
N PRO A 69 -0.12 -14.23 -1.45
CA PRO A 69 -0.51 -15.44 -0.72
C PRO A 69 -0.76 -15.19 0.78
N PHE A 70 -0.56 -13.96 1.27
CA PHE A 70 -0.72 -13.58 2.68
C PHE A 70 -1.52 -12.27 2.80
N GLY A 71 -2.79 -12.33 2.41
CA GLY A 71 -3.63 -11.15 2.19
C GLY A 71 -3.85 -10.24 3.40
N GLY A 72 -3.89 -10.80 4.60
CA GLY A 72 -4.11 -10.06 5.84
C GLY A 72 -5.37 -9.20 5.79
N SER A 73 -5.22 -7.88 5.89
CA SER A 73 -6.35 -6.93 5.82
C SER A 73 -6.77 -6.54 4.39
N GLY A 74 -6.13 -7.10 3.35
CA GLY A 74 -6.51 -6.85 1.95
C GLY A 74 -5.95 -5.57 1.34
N THR A 75 -4.88 -5.03 1.86
CA THR A 75 -4.23 -3.82 1.30
C THR A 75 -3.84 -4.01 -0.17
N THR A 76 -3.35 -5.20 -0.54
CA THR A 76 -2.95 -5.53 -1.92
C THR A 76 -4.12 -5.41 -2.90
N ILE A 77 -5.33 -5.82 -2.52
CA ILE A 77 -6.51 -5.75 -3.40
C ILE A 77 -6.83 -4.31 -3.76
N ILE A 78 -6.84 -3.42 -2.77
CA ILE A 78 -7.13 -2.00 -2.97
C ILE A 78 -6.02 -1.33 -3.79
N ALA A 79 -4.76 -1.61 -3.46
CA ALA A 79 -3.63 -1.07 -4.19
C ALA A 79 -3.61 -1.52 -5.67
N ALA A 80 -3.90 -2.79 -5.94
CA ALA A 80 -4.02 -3.31 -7.30
C ALA A 80 -5.17 -2.64 -8.06
N ALA A 81 -6.34 -2.52 -7.45
CA ALA A 81 -7.49 -1.85 -8.07
C ALA A 81 -7.22 -0.37 -8.40
N LYS A 82 -6.56 0.35 -7.48
CA LYS A 82 -6.18 1.76 -7.70
C LYS A 82 -5.16 1.94 -8.83
N THR A 83 -4.33 0.95 -9.07
CA THR A 83 -3.27 0.97 -10.06
C THR A 83 -3.63 0.20 -11.35
N ASN A 84 -4.89 -0.17 -11.52
CA ASN A 84 -5.40 -0.94 -12.66
C ASN A 84 -4.69 -2.29 -12.85
N ARG A 85 -4.48 -3.03 -11.76
CA ARG A 85 -3.98 -4.41 -11.75
C ARG A 85 -5.05 -5.36 -11.23
N ILE A 86 -4.89 -6.64 -11.52
CA ILE A 86 -5.79 -7.71 -11.08
C ILE A 86 -5.17 -8.39 -9.87
N ALA A 87 -5.79 -8.28 -8.70
CA ALA A 87 -5.31 -8.98 -7.50
C ALA A 87 -5.78 -10.42 -7.47
N ARG A 88 -4.89 -11.32 -7.07
CA ARG A 88 -5.18 -12.69 -6.63
C ARG A 88 -4.62 -12.84 -5.23
N VAL A 89 -5.49 -12.97 -4.25
CA VAL A 89 -5.11 -12.94 -2.84
C VAL A 89 -5.57 -14.19 -2.15
N MET A 90 -4.71 -14.74 -1.30
CA MET A 90 -5.01 -15.87 -0.44
C MET A 90 -4.92 -15.41 1.01
N GLU A 91 -5.82 -15.90 1.84
CA GLU A 91 -5.83 -15.66 3.28
C GLU A 91 -6.33 -16.93 3.98
N LEU A 92 -5.58 -17.38 4.96
CA LEU A 92 -5.88 -18.62 5.69
C LEU A 92 -6.93 -18.40 6.77
N ASP A 93 -6.92 -17.23 7.41
CA ASP A 93 -7.83 -16.93 8.51
C ASP A 93 -9.19 -16.46 7.98
N PRO A 94 -10.30 -17.20 8.27
CA PRO A 94 -11.63 -16.83 7.84
C PRO A 94 -12.07 -15.43 8.32
N HIS A 95 -11.62 -15.04 9.52
CA HIS A 95 -11.92 -13.72 10.05
C HIS A 95 -11.33 -12.61 9.16
N TYR A 96 -10.08 -12.77 8.73
CA TYR A 96 -9.45 -11.81 7.81
C TYR A 96 -10.03 -11.88 6.41
N CYS A 97 -10.50 -13.04 5.95
CA CYS A 97 -11.26 -13.13 4.71
C CYS A 97 -12.51 -12.21 4.76
N ASP A 98 -13.22 -12.17 5.87
CA ASP A 98 -14.38 -11.28 6.05
C ASP A 98 -13.97 -9.80 6.15
N VAL A 99 -12.85 -9.50 6.79
CA VAL A 99 -12.26 -8.14 6.81
C VAL A 99 -11.95 -7.68 5.40
N ILE A 100 -11.31 -8.52 4.59
CA ILE A 100 -10.99 -8.24 3.18
C ILE A 100 -12.27 -7.93 2.39
N ARG A 101 -13.29 -8.77 2.50
CA ARG A 101 -14.57 -8.57 1.79
C ARG A 101 -15.24 -7.27 2.16
N LYS A 102 -15.35 -6.97 3.45
CA LYS A 102 -15.97 -5.73 3.95
C LYS A 102 -15.19 -4.51 3.46
N ARG A 103 -13.86 -4.55 3.55
CA ARG A 103 -12.99 -3.45 3.13
C ARG A 103 -13.08 -3.22 1.62
N TRP A 104 -13.06 -4.29 0.82
CA TRP A 104 -13.25 -4.20 -0.62
C TRP A 104 -14.62 -3.62 -0.99
N THR A 105 -15.69 -4.12 -0.39
CA THR A 105 -17.06 -3.64 -0.66
C THR A 105 -17.20 -2.16 -0.34
N ALA A 106 -16.71 -1.70 0.79
CA ALA A 106 -16.72 -0.29 1.17
C ALA A 106 -15.96 0.57 0.16
N TRP A 107 -14.73 0.18 -0.15
CA TRP A 107 -13.89 0.92 -1.10
C TRP A 107 -14.48 0.94 -2.51
N ALA A 108 -14.99 -0.18 -3.01
CA ALA A 108 -15.57 -0.29 -4.34
C ALA A 108 -16.82 0.61 -4.46
N LYS A 109 -17.66 0.63 -3.45
CA LYS A 109 -18.84 1.50 -3.39
C LYS A 109 -18.46 2.99 -3.43
N GLU A 110 -17.47 3.39 -2.65
CA GLU A 110 -16.99 4.78 -2.60
C GLU A 110 -16.37 5.21 -3.93
N ASN A 111 -15.79 4.27 -4.70
CA ASN A 111 -15.09 4.55 -5.96
C ASN A 111 -15.90 4.16 -7.21
N GLY A 112 -17.20 3.90 -7.07
CA GLY A 112 -18.09 3.56 -8.20
C GLY A 112 -17.68 2.30 -8.96
N LYS A 113 -17.02 1.36 -8.28
CA LYS A 113 -16.66 0.05 -8.84
C LYS A 113 -17.78 -0.95 -8.56
N GLU A 114 -18.12 -1.76 -9.55
CA GLU A 114 -19.03 -2.87 -9.30
C GLU A 114 -18.41 -3.84 -8.29
N VAL A 115 -19.17 -4.11 -7.25
CA VAL A 115 -18.86 -5.22 -6.34
C VAL A 115 -19.29 -6.48 -7.09
N GLY A 116 -18.44 -6.91 -8.04
CA GLY A 116 -18.71 -8.13 -8.77
C GLY A 116 -18.87 -9.28 -7.80
N SER A 117 -19.83 -10.14 -8.06
CA SER A 117 -19.97 -11.47 -7.47
C SER A 117 -18.81 -12.39 -7.87
N GLY A 118 -17.63 -11.81 -8.10
CA GLY A 118 -16.40 -12.48 -8.41
C GLY A 118 -16.13 -13.50 -7.33
N GLY A 119 -16.42 -14.75 -7.66
CA GLY A 119 -16.43 -15.86 -6.75
C GLY A 119 -15.11 -15.96 -6.01
N LEU A 120 -15.21 -15.83 -4.71
CA LEU A 120 -14.28 -16.45 -3.82
C LEU A 120 -14.51 -17.95 -3.98
N GLN A 121 -13.73 -18.56 -4.81
CA GLN A 121 -13.57 -20.01 -4.78
C GLN A 121 -12.60 -20.39 -3.69
#